data_2799f924b6162b23a61756374c798766
#
_entry.id   2799f924b6162b23a61756374c798766
#
_cell.length_a   1.000
_cell.length_b   1.000
_cell.length_c   1.000
_cell.angle_alpha   90.00
_cell.angle_beta   90.00
_cell.angle_gamma   90.00
#
_symmetry.space_group_name_H-M   'P 1'
#
loop_
_entity.id
_entity.type
_entity.pdbx_description
1 polymer ?
#
loop_
_entity_poly.entity_id
_entity_poly.type
_entity_poly.pdbx_seq_one_letter_code
_entity_poly.pdbx_strand_id
1 'polypeptide(L)'
;MKRSYEMDLCSGPLLSKILLFSLPLILSGVLQLLFNATDIVVVGKFAGSNAMAAVGSTTSLFNLLVNSFIGISVGANVLVARHYGERDYDGVQQTIQTALLTGLIGGAILIVLGVVLARPMLTLMATPDEVIDQAVLYMQVYFIGMPATMIYNFGAAVLRAVGDTRRPLYFLMAAGVMNVLGDLLFVCLLGMGVAGTAIATVLSQCVSAALTVLCLVKSDGMCHLDLRRLHFRMDKFLRIMQVGLPAGMQSVIFNISNVLIQSSVNSFGAVTVAGNTAAANIEGFVYISMNALYQTSISFTSQNLGAKNYHRIDQTLVRCMCIVTLIGLVLGNGAHLLGNHLLHIYSDDLEVISFGMQRLSVISVTYCLCGMMDVLAGTIRGLGYSMLPMIVSLIGACVFRIIWIFTVFRVQHTLFILYASYPISWILTILAHFVCYLIVRKKVFRPPET
;
A
#
# COMPACT_ATOMS: atom_id res chain seq x y z
N MET A 1 4.92 34.46 -8.21
CA MET A 1 5.40 33.47 -7.23
C MET A 1 4.96 32.08 -7.67
N LYS A 2 5.87 31.24 -8.19
CA LYS A 2 5.56 29.82 -8.44
C LYS A 2 5.25 29.21 -7.07
N ARG A 3 4.07 28.59 -6.88
CA ARG A 3 3.74 27.86 -5.66
C ARG A 3 4.69 26.68 -5.53
N SER A 4 5.59 26.72 -4.56
CA SER A 4 6.37 25.55 -4.18
C SER A 4 5.41 24.52 -3.56
N TYR A 5 5.27 23.35 -4.19
CA TYR A 5 4.50 22.23 -3.64
C TYR A 5 5.35 21.42 -2.64
N GLU A 6 6.65 21.64 -2.63
CA GLU A 6 7.59 21.01 -1.71
C GLU A 6 7.38 21.54 -0.29
N MET A 7 7.27 20.62 0.65
CA MET A 7 7.11 20.93 2.07
C MET A 7 8.39 20.56 2.82
N ASP A 8 9.06 21.54 3.41
CA ASP A 8 10.15 21.23 4.33
C ASP A 8 9.61 20.52 5.58
N LEU A 9 10.00 19.25 5.77
CA LEU A 9 9.55 18.42 6.89
C LEU A 9 10.44 18.60 8.14
N CYS A 10 11.58 19.31 8.00
CA CYS A 10 12.56 19.49 9.05
C CYS A 10 12.31 20.70 9.96
N SER A 11 11.41 21.62 9.55
CA SER A 11 11.13 22.87 10.29
C SER A 11 9.64 23.12 10.50
N GLY A 12 9.27 24.17 11.20
CA GLY A 12 7.90 24.67 11.39
C GLY A 12 6.97 23.76 12.23
N PRO A 13 5.65 24.05 12.25
CA PRO A 13 4.67 23.36 13.12
C PRO A 13 4.44 21.92 12.64
N LEU A 14 4.88 20.96 13.45
CA LEU A 14 4.92 19.55 13.06
C LEU A 14 3.54 18.93 12.87
N LEU A 15 2.59 19.19 13.79
CA LEU A 15 1.24 18.62 13.73
C LEU A 15 0.51 19.02 12.43
N SER A 16 0.50 20.31 12.12
CA SER A 16 -0.11 20.83 10.90
C SER A 16 0.51 20.22 9.64
N LYS A 17 1.84 20.08 9.61
CA LYS A 17 2.55 19.48 8.48
C LYS A 17 2.25 17.99 8.31
N ILE A 18 2.15 17.23 9.41
CA ILE A 18 1.75 15.81 9.37
C ILE A 18 0.34 15.69 8.76
N LEU A 19 -0.61 16.51 9.23
CA LEU A 19 -1.99 16.44 8.70
C LEU A 19 -2.06 16.88 7.24
N LEU A 20 -1.39 17.97 6.85
CA LEU A 20 -1.35 18.45 5.47
C LEU A 20 -0.65 17.46 4.51
N PHE A 21 0.31 16.69 5.01
CA PHE A 21 1.01 15.66 4.24
C PHE A 21 0.18 14.39 4.12
N SER A 22 -0.47 13.93 5.20
CA SER A 22 -1.23 12.69 5.22
C SER A 22 -2.58 12.78 4.50
N LEU A 23 -3.24 13.94 4.51
CA LEU A 23 -4.56 14.11 3.90
C LEU A 23 -4.58 13.77 2.40
N PRO A 24 -3.67 14.27 1.54
CA PRO A 24 -3.65 13.85 0.13
C PRO A 24 -3.35 12.36 -0.06
N LEU A 25 -2.59 11.72 0.84
CA LEU A 25 -2.33 10.28 0.81
C LEU A 25 -3.60 9.49 1.12
N ILE A 26 -4.39 9.91 2.11
CA ILE A 26 -5.69 9.31 2.44
C ILE A 26 -6.62 9.44 1.24
N LEU A 27 -6.74 10.63 0.66
CA LEU A 27 -7.58 10.86 -0.52
C LEU A 27 -7.14 10.02 -1.72
N SER A 28 -5.83 9.87 -1.95
CA SER A 28 -5.29 9.00 -3.01
C SER A 28 -5.70 7.54 -2.81
N GLY A 29 -5.62 7.03 -1.59
CA GLY A 29 -6.00 5.66 -1.28
C GLY A 29 -7.51 5.43 -1.45
N VAL A 30 -8.36 6.37 -0.99
CA VAL A 30 -9.81 6.31 -1.19
C VAL A 30 -10.16 6.31 -2.68
N LEU A 31 -9.54 7.19 -3.46
CA LEU A 31 -9.75 7.24 -4.92
C LEU A 31 -9.36 5.91 -5.59
N GLN A 32 -8.25 5.31 -5.21
CA GLN A 32 -7.85 4.00 -5.75
C GLN A 32 -8.90 2.92 -5.48
N LEU A 33 -9.46 2.86 -4.26
CA LEU A 33 -10.55 1.91 -3.96
C LEU A 33 -11.80 2.19 -4.80
N LEU A 34 -12.16 3.47 -4.97
CA LEU A 34 -13.33 3.85 -5.77
C LEU A 34 -13.14 3.48 -7.25
N PHE A 35 -11.95 3.70 -7.82
CA PHE A 35 -11.67 3.32 -9.20
C PHE A 35 -11.72 1.81 -9.40
N ASN A 36 -11.11 1.02 -8.52
CA ASN A 36 -11.20 -0.44 -8.57
C ASN A 36 -12.65 -0.94 -8.45
N ALA A 37 -13.45 -0.32 -7.59
CA ALA A 37 -14.87 -0.65 -7.48
C ALA A 37 -15.64 -0.29 -8.76
N THR A 38 -15.34 0.84 -9.40
CA THR A 38 -15.95 1.28 -10.66
C THR A 38 -15.64 0.29 -11.78
N ASP A 39 -14.39 -0.14 -11.94
CA ASP A 39 -13.98 -1.14 -12.93
C ASP A 39 -14.81 -2.43 -12.81
N ILE A 40 -14.94 -2.95 -11.58
CA ILE A 40 -15.70 -4.17 -11.30
C ILE A 40 -17.19 -3.98 -11.64
N VAL A 41 -17.77 -2.83 -11.29
CA VAL A 41 -19.20 -2.53 -11.59
C VAL A 41 -19.43 -2.39 -13.08
N VAL A 42 -18.56 -1.70 -13.81
CA VAL A 42 -18.67 -1.53 -15.26
C VAL A 42 -18.56 -2.89 -15.96
N VAL A 43 -17.55 -3.68 -15.63
CA VAL A 43 -17.38 -5.03 -16.19
C VAL A 43 -18.59 -5.92 -15.88
N GLY A 44 -19.05 -5.92 -14.63
CA GLY A 44 -20.20 -6.75 -14.22
C GLY A 44 -21.50 -6.41 -14.95
N LYS A 45 -21.76 -5.11 -15.17
CA LYS A 45 -23.00 -4.66 -15.83
C LYS A 45 -22.96 -4.82 -17.35
N PHE A 46 -21.82 -4.59 -18.00
CA PHE A 46 -21.73 -4.47 -19.45
C PHE A 46 -21.04 -5.66 -20.11
N ALA A 47 -20.16 -6.38 -19.41
CA ALA A 47 -19.45 -7.55 -19.95
C ALA A 47 -19.95 -8.89 -19.36
N GLY A 48 -20.80 -8.84 -18.33
CA GLY A 48 -21.43 -10.00 -17.72
C GLY A 48 -20.68 -10.62 -16.55
N SER A 49 -21.30 -11.62 -15.91
CA SER A 49 -20.80 -12.25 -14.68
C SER A 49 -19.48 -12.99 -14.86
N ASN A 50 -19.26 -13.65 -16.02
CA ASN A 50 -18.01 -14.36 -16.30
C ASN A 50 -16.82 -13.39 -16.42
N ALA A 51 -17.03 -12.24 -17.05
CA ALA A 51 -16.01 -11.18 -17.14
C ALA A 51 -15.68 -10.60 -15.76
N MET A 52 -16.69 -10.35 -14.92
CA MET A 52 -16.48 -9.92 -13.54
C MET A 52 -15.73 -10.98 -12.72
N ALA A 53 -16.06 -12.25 -12.86
CA ALA A 53 -15.35 -13.35 -12.20
C ALA A 53 -13.89 -13.46 -12.68
N ALA A 54 -13.63 -13.23 -13.98
CA ALA A 54 -12.28 -13.21 -14.55
C ALA A 54 -11.43 -12.09 -13.93
N VAL A 55 -11.95 -10.86 -13.86
CA VAL A 55 -11.26 -9.73 -13.21
C VAL A 55 -11.04 -10.00 -11.72
N GLY A 56 -12.06 -10.50 -11.01
CA GLY A 56 -11.98 -10.81 -9.58
C GLY A 56 -10.94 -11.86 -9.25
N SER A 57 -10.81 -12.92 -10.07
CA SER A 57 -9.84 -14.00 -9.84
C SER A 57 -8.38 -13.54 -9.96
N THR A 58 -8.11 -12.49 -10.73
CA THR A 58 -6.75 -11.95 -10.92
C THR A 58 -6.29 -11.02 -9.79
N THR A 59 -7.23 -10.48 -8.99
CA THR A 59 -6.94 -9.45 -7.96
C THR A 59 -5.90 -9.92 -6.93
N SER A 60 -5.97 -11.17 -6.48
CA SER A 60 -5.02 -11.72 -5.51
C SER A 60 -3.60 -11.80 -6.07
N LEU A 61 -3.46 -12.17 -7.36
CA LEU A 61 -2.17 -12.23 -8.04
C LEU A 61 -1.58 -10.83 -8.25
N PHE A 62 -2.41 -9.85 -8.62
CA PHE A 62 -1.96 -8.46 -8.71
C PHE A 62 -1.47 -7.96 -7.37
N ASN A 63 -2.23 -8.18 -6.30
CA ASN A 63 -1.82 -7.77 -4.97
C ASN A 63 -0.50 -8.40 -4.56
N LEU A 64 -0.29 -9.67 -4.84
CA LEU A 64 0.96 -10.36 -4.52
C LEU A 64 2.15 -9.81 -5.30
N LEU A 65 2.04 -9.74 -6.63
CA LEU A 65 3.15 -9.36 -7.51
C LEU A 65 3.41 -7.85 -7.45
N VAL A 66 2.38 -7.04 -7.62
CA VAL A 66 2.52 -5.58 -7.74
C VAL A 66 2.92 -4.96 -6.40
N ASN A 67 2.29 -5.36 -5.27
CA ASN A 67 2.63 -4.80 -3.96
C ASN A 67 4.06 -5.15 -3.52
N SER A 68 4.62 -6.28 -3.97
CA SER A 68 6.02 -6.63 -3.74
C SER A 68 6.96 -5.57 -4.32
N PHE A 69 6.69 -5.14 -5.56
CA PHE A 69 7.49 -4.12 -6.26
C PHE A 69 7.18 -2.70 -5.76
N ILE A 70 5.93 -2.41 -5.39
CA ILE A 70 5.58 -1.12 -4.75
C ILE A 70 6.35 -0.97 -3.42
N GLY A 71 6.52 -2.06 -2.66
CA GLY A 71 7.33 -2.05 -1.45
C GLY A 71 8.77 -1.59 -1.71
N ILE A 72 9.35 -1.90 -2.87
CA ILE A 72 10.70 -1.43 -3.24
C ILE A 72 10.74 0.10 -3.39
N SER A 73 9.65 0.73 -3.84
CA SER A 73 9.57 2.19 -3.95
C SER A 73 9.72 2.92 -2.61
N VAL A 74 9.40 2.24 -1.49
CA VAL A 74 9.65 2.76 -0.13
C VAL A 74 11.13 3.00 0.11
N GLY A 75 12.01 2.13 -0.42
CA GLY A 75 13.46 2.32 -0.38
C GLY A 75 13.91 3.59 -1.11
N ALA A 76 13.30 3.88 -2.27
CA ALA A 76 13.56 5.12 -2.99
C ALA A 76 13.10 6.35 -2.18
N ASN A 77 11.91 6.30 -1.55
CA ASN A 77 11.44 7.37 -0.66
C ASN A 77 12.43 7.64 0.48
N VAL A 78 12.85 6.61 1.20
CA VAL A 78 13.78 6.75 2.34
C VAL A 78 15.09 7.38 1.90
N LEU A 79 15.67 6.91 0.80
CA LEU A 79 16.99 7.37 0.36
C LEU A 79 16.94 8.80 -0.20
N VAL A 80 15.92 9.14 -1.01
CA VAL A 80 15.72 10.50 -1.52
C VAL A 80 15.43 11.47 -0.36
N ALA A 81 14.54 11.10 0.57
CA ALA A 81 14.20 11.93 1.71
C ALA A 81 15.43 12.21 2.60
N ARG A 82 16.29 11.22 2.79
CA ARG A 82 17.53 11.38 3.55
C ARG A 82 18.48 12.35 2.89
N HIS A 83 18.83 12.16 1.59
CA HIS A 83 19.68 13.09 0.85
C HIS A 83 19.08 14.50 0.75
N TYR A 84 17.74 14.60 0.64
CA TYR A 84 17.05 15.88 0.66
C TYR A 84 17.24 16.60 1.99
N GLY A 85 17.13 15.87 3.12
CA GLY A 85 17.41 16.40 4.46
C GLY A 85 18.86 16.79 4.65
N GLU A 86 19.81 16.06 4.10
CA GLU A 86 21.24 16.37 4.07
C GLU A 86 21.59 17.56 3.17
N ARG A 87 20.65 18.05 2.34
CA ARG A 87 20.87 19.02 1.27
C ARG A 87 21.91 18.60 0.24
N ASP A 88 22.05 17.29 0.04
CA ASP A 88 22.95 16.67 -0.93
C ASP A 88 22.27 16.62 -2.29
N TYR A 89 22.52 17.64 -3.14
CA TYR A 89 21.94 17.81 -4.47
C TYR A 89 22.23 16.62 -5.38
N ASP A 90 23.50 16.22 -5.43
CA ASP A 90 23.96 15.13 -6.30
C ASP A 90 23.39 13.78 -5.84
N GLY A 91 23.36 13.55 -4.53
CA GLY A 91 22.75 12.37 -3.93
C GLY A 91 21.26 12.24 -4.26
N VAL A 92 20.49 13.34 -4.20
CA VAL A 92 19.08 13.36 -4.59
C VAL A 92 18.93 13.02 -6.06
N GLN A 93 19.62 13.70 -6.97
CA GLN A 93 19.50 13.47 -8.42
C GLN A 93 19.89 12.04 -8.82
N GLN A 94 21.02 11.55 -8.34
CA GLN A 94 21.48 10.17 -8.60
C GLN A 94 20.47 9.13 -8.10
N THR A 95 19.87 9.39 -6.94
CA THR A 95 18.86 8.48 -6.35
C THR A 95 17.56 8.50 -7.16
N ILE A 96 17.09 9.67 -7.61
CA ILE A 96 15.88 9.81 -8.45
C ILE A 96 16.06 9.06 -9.77
N GLN A 97 17.19 9.27 -10.47
CA GLN A 97 17.49 8.60 -11.73
C GLN A 97 17.52 7.08 -11.55
N THR A 98 18.23 6.60 -10.52
CA THR A 98 18.33 5.17 -10.21
C THR A 98 16.97 4.59 -9.82
N ALA A 99 16.16 5.31 -9.03
CA ALA A 99 14.84 4.88 -8.61
C ALA A 99 13.88 4.71 -9.80
N LEU A 100 13.84 5.65 -10.73
CA LEU A 100 12.99 5.56 -11.92
C LEU A 100 13.43 4.43 -12.86
N LEU A 101 14.75 4.26 -13.05
CA LEU A 101 15.29 3.14 -13.82
C LEU A 101 15.00 1.80 -13.14
N THR A 102 15.09 1.73 -11.81
CA THR A 102 14.69 0.55 -11.04
C THR A 102 13.21 0.23 -11.22
N GLY A 103 12.35 1.25 -11.21
CA GLY A 103 10.93 1.10 -11.50
C GLY A 103 10.67 0.57 -12.92
N LEU A 104 11.36 1.12 -13.91
CA LEU A 104 11.25 0.67 -15.30
C LEU A 104 11.70 -0.79 -15.48
N ILE A 105 12.85 -1.16 -14.90
CA ILE A 105 13.36 -2.54 -14.92
C ILE A 105 12.40 -3.48 -14.18
N GLY A 106 11.93 -3.08 -13.00
CA GLY A 106 10.93 -3.84 -12.24
C GLY A 106 9.62 -4.04 -13.02
N GLY A 107 9.15 -3.00 -13.71
CA GLY A 107 8.00 -3.07 -14.60
C GLY A 107 8.23 -4.04 -15.77
N ALA A 108 9.41 -4.01 -16.39
CA ALA A 108 9.77 -4.94 -17.46
C ALA A 108 9.82 -6.41 -16.97
N ILE A 109 10.36 -6.64 -15.77
CA ILE A 109 10.33 -7.96 -15.14
C ILE A 109 8.88 -8.41 -14.90
N LEU A 110 8.02 -7.51 -14.42
CA LEU A 110 6.60 -7.81 -14.20
C LEU A 110 5.85 -8.12 -15.51
N ILE A 111 6.19 -7.50 -16.65
CA ILE A 111 5.64 -7.90 -17.95
C ILE A 111 5.95 -9.38 -18.21
N VAL A 112 7.23 -9.76 -18.11
CA VAL A 112 7.65 -11.13 -18.37
C VAL A 112 6.94 -12.12 -17.44
N LEU A 113 6.93 -11.83 -16.14
CA LEU A 113 6.26 -12.66 -15.13
C LEU A 113 4.75 -12.74 -15.40
N GLY A 114 4.09 -11.62 -15.64
CA GLY A 114 2.66 -11.56 -15.85
C GLY A 114 2.20 -12.20 -17.14
N VAL A 115 2.95 -12.06 -18.23
CA VAL A 115 2.59 -12.67 -19.53
C VAL A 115 2.88 -14.16 -19.53
N VAL A 116 4.05 -14.60 -19.04
CA VAL A 116 4.47 -16.01 -19.08
C VAL A 116 3.77 -16.85 -18.01
N LEU A 117 3.62 -16.29 -16.78
CA LEU A 117 3.09 -17.06 -15.66
C LEU A 117 1.57 -16.89 -15.46
N ALA A 118 0.88 -16.06 -16.26
CA ALA A 118 -0.56 -15.81 -16.09
C ALA A 118 -1.37 -17.11 -16.04
N ARG A 119 -1.27 -17.93 -17.09
CA ARG A 119 -2.03 -19.20 -17.17
C ARG A 119 -1.61 -20.20 -16.07
N PRO A 120 -0.31 -20.53 -15.88
CA PRO A 120 0.11 -21.42 -14.79
C PRO A 120 -0.38 -20.99 -13.40
N MET A 121 -0.30 -19.70 -13.08
CA MET A 121 -0.73 -19.19 -11.78
C MET A 121 -2.24 -19.28 -11.58
N LEU A 122 -3.03 -18.91 -12.59
CA LEU A 122 -4.49 -19.02 -12.55
C LEU A 122 -4.96 -20.48 -12.46
N THR A 123 -4.27 -21.42 -13.15
CA THR A 123 -4.54 -22.85 -13.04
C THR A 123 -4.23 -23.37 -11.63
N LEU A 124 -3.09 -22.94 -11.02
CA LEU A 124 -2.76 -23.31 -9.64
C LEU A 124 -3.79 -22.78 -8.63
N MET A 125 -4.46 -21.66 -8.94
CA MET A 125 -5.54 -21.10 -8.11
C MET A 125 -6.89 -21.78 -8.34
N ALA A 126 -6.95 -22.85 -9.18
CA ALA A 126 -8.17 -23.53 -9.55
C ALA A 126 -9.25 -22.58 -10.13
N THR A 127 -8.81 -21.61 -10.96
CA THR A 127 -9.73 -20.74 -11.69
C THR A 127 -10.59 -21.59 -12.63
N PRO A 128 -11.95 -21.44 -12.65
CA PRO A 128 -12.82 -22.22 -13.50
C PRO A 128 -12.48 -22.09 -14.99
N ASP A 129 -12.57 -23.19 -15.74
CA ASP A 129 -12.23 -23.25 -17.17
C ASP A 129 -13.04 -22.26 -18.02
N GLU A 130 -14.27 -21.94 -17.59
CA GLU A 130 -15.16 -21.00 -18.28
C GLU A 130 -14.67 -19.56 -18.28
N VAL A 131 -13.83 -19.18 -17.29
CA VAL A 131 -13.36 -17.80 -17.10
C VAL A 131 -11.84 -17.66 -17.25
N ILE A 132 -11.09 -18.77 -17.27
CA ILE A 132 -9.62 -18.74 -17.25
C ILE A 132 -9.03 -18.00 -18.46
N ASP A 133 -9.59 -18.16 -19.65
CA ASP A 133 -9.07 -17.51 -20.86
C ASP A 133 -9.26 -15.98 -20.79
N GLN A 134 -10.39 -15.52 -20.26
CA GLN A 134 -10.63 -14.10 -20.04
C GLN A 134 -9.73 -13.53 -18.92
N ALA A 135 -9.51 -14.29 -17.86
CA ALA A 135 -8.61 -13.91 -16.77
C ALA A 135 -7.16 -13.82 -17.24
N VAL A 136 -6.70 -14.77 -18.06
CA VAL A 136 -5.36 -14.74 -18.68
C VAL A 136 -5.20 -13.51 -19.57
N LEU A 137 -6.17 -13.24 -20.45
CA LEU A 137 -6.15 -12.06 -21.33
C LEU A 137 -6.09 -10.75 -20.52
N TYR A 138 -6.95 -10.62 -19.50
CA TYR A 138 -6.95 -9.46 -18.62
C TYR A 138 -5.59 -9.27 -17.95
N MET A 139 -5.05 -10.34 -17.39
CA MET A 139 -3.77 -10.33 -16.70
C MET A 139 -2.62 -9.94 -17.64
N GLN A 140 -2.56 -10.54 -18.83
CA GLN A 140 -1.52 -10.24 -19.81
C GLN A 140 -1.54 -8.78 -20.25
N VAL A 141 -2.72 -8.25 -20.62
CA VAL A 141 -2.87 -6.84 -21.01
C VAL A 141 -2.51 -5.91 -19.86
N TYR A 142 -3.00 -6.19 -18.66
CA TYR A 142 -2.71 -5.38 -17.46
C TYR A 142 -1.20 -5.31 -17.16
N PHE A 143 -0.49 -6.44 -17.27
CA PHE A 143 0.96 -6.49 -16.99
C PHE A 143 1.80 -5.75 -18.04
N ILE A 144 1.31 -5.56 -19.27
CA ILE A 144 1.97 -4.69 -20.26
C ILE A 144 2.04 -3.24 -19.74
N GLY A 145 1.08 -2.80 -18.93
CA GLY A 145 1.07 -1.49 -18.29
C GLY A 145 1.99 -1.35 -17.07
N MET A 146 2.62 -2.43 -16.59
CA MET A 146 3.41 -2.40 -15.36
C MET A 146 4.58 -1.39 -15.36
N PRO A 147 5.33 -1.18 -16.43
CA PRO A 147 6.35 -0.14 -16.45
C PRO A 147 5.80 1.25 -16.12
N ALA A 148 4.63 1.59 -16.66
CA ALA A 148 3.97 2.85 -16.34
C ALA A 148 3.55 2.92 -14.86
N THR A 149 2.96 1.85 -14.34
CA THR A 149 2.59 1.73 -12.92
C THR A 149 3.81 1.90 -12.02
N MET A 150 4.92 1.26 -12.33
CA MET A 150 6.15 1.34 -11.54
C MET A 150 6.77 2.74 -11.62
N ILE A 151 6.82 3.37 -12.80
CA ILE A 151 7.29 4.76 -12.95
C ILE A 151 6.44 5.71 -12.09
N TYR A 152 5.11 5.56 -12.10
CA TYR A 152 4.24 6.35 -11.23
C TYR A 152 4.55 6.11 -9.74
N ASN A 153 4.64 4.86 -9.29
CA ASN A 153 4.86 4.54 -7.88
C ASN A 153 6.23 5.04 -7.38
N PHE A 154 7.30 4.83 -8.15
CA PHE A 154 8.63 5.32 -7.80
C PHE A 154 8.71 6.84 -7.86
N GLY A 155 8.12 7.47 -8.88
CA GLY A 155 8.05 8.93 -8.98
C GLY A 155 7.20 9.56 -7.86
N ALA A 156 6.07 8.95 -7.51
CA ALA A 156 5.27 9.38 -6.37
C ALA A 156 6.03 9.20 -5.03
N ALA A 157 6.84 8.15 -4.90
CA ALA A 157 7.71 7.95 -3.74
C ALA A 157 8.77 9.06 -3.64
N VAL A 158 9.36 9.45 -4.76
CA VAL A 158 10.30 10.61 -4.86
C VAL A 158 9.60 11.91 -4.45
N LEU A 159 8.41 12.20 -5.00
CA LEU A 159 7.67 13.42 -4.65
C LEU A 159 7.29 13.45 -3.16
N ARG A 160 6.86 12.33 -2.60
CA ARG A 160 6.61 12.21 -1.15
C ARG A 160 7.88 12.46 -0.33
N ALA A 161 9.03 11.99 -0.80
CA ALA A 161 10.31 12.17 -0.11
C ALA A 161 10.69 13.65 0.07
N VAL A 162 10.27 14.52 -0.86
CA VAL A 162 10.52 15.98 -0.79
C VAL A 162 9.35 16.77 -0.20
N GLY A 163 8.37 16.07 0.36
CA GLY A 163 7.23 16.70 1.02
C GLY A 163 6.03 16.99 0.13
N ASP A 164 6.04 16.58 -1.13
CA ASP A 164 4.92 16.79 -2.06
C ASP A 164 4.02 15.56 -2.18
N THR A 165 2.89 15.60 -1.52
CA THR A 165 1.84 14.57 -1.62
C THR A 165 0.67 15.00 -2.50
N ARG A 166 0.60 16.31 -2.89
CA ARG A 166 -0.53 16.85 -3.65
C ARG A 166 -0.44 16.54 -5.14
N ARG A 167 0.74 16.70 -5.74
CA ARG A 167 0.93 16.43 -7.17
C ARG A 167 0.64 14.95 -7.50
N PRO A 168 1.14 13.93 -6.77
CA PRO A 168 0.74 12.54 -6.98
C PRO A 168 -0.78 12.31 -6.92
N LEU A 169 -1.49 12.97 -6.00
CA LEU A 169 -2.96 12.91 -5.93
C LEU A 169 -3.61 13.45 -7.22
N TYR A 170 -3.15 14.61 -7.73
CA TYR A 170 -3.70 15.17 -8.97
C TYR A 170 -3.45 14.29 -10.18
N PHE A 171 -2.28 13.64 -10.25
CA PHE A 171 -1.97 12.69 -11.32
C PHE A 171 -2.86 11.46 -11.26
N LEU A 172 -3.12 10.96 -10.05
CA LEU A 172 -4.04 9.85 -9.83
C LEU A 172 -5.48 10.22 -10.20
N MET A 173 -5.93 11.44 -9.85
CA MET A 173 -7.26 11.93 -10.25
C MET A 173 -7.40 11.99 -11.77
N ALA A 174 -6.40 12.55 -12.48
CA ALA A 174 -6.41 12.60 -13.94
C ALA A 174 -6.42 11.19 -14.55
N ALA A 175 -5.61 10.28 -14.03
CA ALA A 175 -5.59 8.87 -14.44
C ALA A 175 -6.94 8.19 -14.19
N GLY A 176 -7.58 8.43 -13.03
CA GLY A 176 -8.88 7.86 -12.72
C GLY A 176 -10.00 8.34 -13.64
N VAL A 177 -10.00 9.64 -13.99
CA VAL A 177 -10.95 10.15 -15.00
C VAL A 177 -10.73 9.46 -16.35
N MET A 178 -9.46 9.29 -16.77
CA MET A 178 -9.12 8.57 -18.00
C MET A 178 -9.51 7.10 -17.95
N ASN A 179 -9.37 6.44 -16.80
CA ASN A 179 -9.80 5.06 -16.61
C ASN A 179 -11.32 4.92 -16.79
N VAL A 180 -12.12 5.73 -16.09
CA VAL A 180 -13.58 5.70 -16.21
C VAL A 180 -14.04 6.01 -17.64
N LEU A 181 -13.47 7.02 -18.29
CA LEU A 181 -13.76 7.34 -19.69
C LEU A 181 -13.36 6.21 -20.64
N GLY A 182 -12.21 5.56 -20.37
CA GLY A 182 -11.74 4.39 -21.10
C GLY A 182 -12.68 3.20 -20.96
N ASP A 183 -13.14 2.91 -19.75
CA ASP A 183 -14.11 1.84 -19.50
C ASP A 183 -15.43 2.09 -20.25
N LEU A 184 -15.95 3.31 -20.19
CA LEU A 184 -17.15 3.67 -20.94
C LEU A 184 -16.94 3.51 -22.45
N LEU A 185 -15.79 3.89 -22.96
CA LEU A 185 -15.47 3.77 -24.40
C LEU A 185 -15.27 2.30 -24.80
N PHE A 186 -14.33 1.59 -24.14
CA PHE A 186 -13.91 0.26 -24.60
C PHE A 186 -14.90 -0.84 -24.19
N VAL A 187 -15.50 -0.74 -22.99
CA VAL A 187 -16.43 -1.77 -22.49
C VAL A 187 -17.85 -1.49 -22.96
N CYS A 188 -18.36 -0.26 -22.76
CA CYS A 188 -19.76 0.05 -23.02
C CYS A 188 -20.05 0.34 -24.51
N LEU A 189 -19.19 1.12 -25.20
CA LEU A 189 -19.42 1.52 -26.59
C LEU A 189 -18.83 0.51 -27.58
N LEU A 190 -17.61 0.01 -27.36
CA LEU A 190 -16.94 -0.91 -28.27
C LEU A 190 -17.17 -2.38 -27.93
N GLY A 191 -17.78 -2.71 -26.79
CA GLY A 191 -18.09 -4.08 -26.40
C GLY A 191 -16.89 -5.01 -26.20
N MET A 192 -15.69 -4.45 -25.87
CA MET A 192 -14.44 -5.21 -25.76
C MET A 192 -14.36 -6.05 -24.47
N GLY A 193 -15.35 -5.98 -23.58
CA GLY A 193 -15.41 -6.79 -22.37
C GLY A 193 -14.18 -6.59 -21.48
N VAL A 194 -13.62 -7.71 -21.00
CA VAL A 194 -12.46 -7.73 -20.09
C VAL A 194 -11.21 -7.08 -20.68
N ALA A 195 -10.99 -7.26 -21.98
CA ALA A 195 -9.84 -6.60 -22.66
C ALA A 195 -9.96 -5.07 -22.65
N GLY A 196 -11.20 -4.56 -22.80
CA GLY A 196 -11.47 -3.12 -22.77
C GLY A 196 -11.10 -2.49 -21.43
N THR A 197 -11.48 -3.10 -20.32
CA THR A 197 -11.11 -2.63 -18.97
C THR A 197 -9.61 -2.68 -18.75
N ALA A 198 -8.94 -3.76 -19.17
CA ALA A 198 -7.49 -3.85 -19.04
C ALA A 198 -6.78 -2.73 -19.82
N ILE A 199 -7.21 -2.44 -21.06
CA ILE A 199 -6.67 -1.34 -21.88
C ILE A 199 -6.93 0.01 -21.23
N ALA A 200 -8.15 0.26 -20.74
CA ALA A 200 -8.50 1.50 -20.04
C ALA A 200 -7.58 1.74 -18.84
N THR A 201 -7.34 0.69 -18.04
CA THR A 201 -6.44 0.73 -16.89
C THR A 201 -5.00 1.03 -17.32
N VAL A 202 -4.48 0.36 -18.35
CA VAL A 202 -3.11 0.60 -18.86
C VAL A 202 -2.96 2.03 -19.36
N LEU A 203 -3.92 2.56 -20.13
CA LEU A 203 -3.87 3.94 -20.61
C LEU A 203 -3.90 4.94 -19.45
N SER A 204 -4.73 4.71 -18.45
CA SER A 204 -4.78 5.57 -17.26
C SER A 204 -3.46 5.58 -16.48
N GLN A 205 -2.81 4.43 -16.37
CA GLN A 205 -1.48 4.30 -15.76
C GLN A 205 -0.40 5.02 -16.57
N CYS A 206 -0.46 4.95 -17.89
CA CYS A 206 0.43 5.72 -18.78
C CYS A 206 0.26 7.23 -18.58
N VAL A 207 -0.97 7.72 -18.39
CA VAL A 207 -1.23 9.14 -18.09
C VAL A 207 -0.60 9.54 -16.76
N SER A 208 -0.80 8.77 -15.67
CA SER A 208 -0.19 9.09 -14.38
C SER A 208 1.34 9.04 -14.41
N ALA A 209 1.92 8.08 -15.13
CA ALA A 209 3.37 7.98 -15.31
C ALA A 209 3.93 9.18 -16.11
N ALA A 210 3.28 9.53 -17.23
CA ALA A 210 3.67 10.66 -18.04
C ALA A 210 3.61 11.99 -17.26
N LEU A 211 2.53 12.22 -16.50
CA LEU A 211 2.39 13.41 -15.65
C LEU A 211 3.46 13.46 -14.56
N THR A 212 3.81 12.32 -13.99
CA THR A 212 4.86 12.20 -12.96
C THR A 212 6.23 12.53 -13.54
N VAL A 213 6.59 11.96 -14.69
CA VAL A 213 7.86 12.23 -15.36
C VAL A 213 7.94 13.69 -15.80
N LEU A 214 6.87 14.23 -16.42
CA LEU A 214 6.80 15.64 -16.83
C LEU A 214 6.95 16.59 -15.64
N CYS A 215 6.38 16.21 -14.49
CA CYS A 215 6.53 16.98 -13.26
C CYS A 215 7.99 17.02 -12.80
N LEU A 216 8.69 15.88 -12.78
CA LEU A 216 10.10 15.80 -12.37
C LEU A 216 11.03 16.53 -13.36
N VAL A 217 10.78 16.41 -14.65
CA VAL A 217 11.55 17.11 -15.70
C VAL A 217 11.37 18.63 -15.63
N LYS A 218 10.15 19.11 -15.33
CA LYS A 218 9.83 20.54 -15.21
C LYS A 218 10.06 21.10 -13.81
N SER A 219 10.50 20.28 -12.86
CA SER A 219 10.78 20.74 -11.49
C SER A 219 12.02 21.62 -11.48
N ASP A 220 11.92 22.79 -10.83
CA ASP A 220 13.07 23.65 -10.58
C ASP A 220 13.63 23.27 -9.20
N GLY A 221 14.84 22.75 -9.09
CA GLY A 221 15.46 22.46 -7.79
C GLY A 221 16.06 21.07 -7.67
N MET A 222 16.10 20.54 -6.45
CA MET A 222 16.76 19.24 -6.15
C MET A 222 16.12 18.05 -6.86
N CYS A 223 14.83 18.15 -7.21
CA CYS A 223 14.08 17.05 -7.85
C CYS A 223 14.09 17.09 -9.37
N HIS A 224 14.89 17.96 -9.98
CA HIS A 224 14.99 18.04 -11.44
C HIS A 224 15.51 16.73 -12.03
N LEU A 225 14.79 16.19 -13.01
CA LEU A 225 15.17 15.00 -13.75
C LEU A 225 15.66 15.37 -15.15
N ASP A 226 16.94 15.16 -15.43
CA ASP A 226 17.48 15.27 -16.78
C ASP A 226 17.41 13.91 -17.49
N LEU A 227 16.44 13.77 -18.42
CA LEU A 227 16.27 12.54 -19.19
C LEU A 227 17.44 12.23 -20.14
N ARG A 228 18.29 13.24 -20.47
CA ARG A 228 19.43 13.05 -21.35
C ARG A 228 20.65 12.50 -20.62
N ARG A 229 20.66 12.60 -19.29
CA ARG A 229 21.78 12.19 -18.43
C ARG A 229 21.35 11.16 -17.40
N LEU A 230 20.48 10.21 -17.81
CA LEU A 230 20.07 9.12 -16.93
C LEU A 230 21.25 8.17 -16.68
N HIS A 231 21.65 8.04 -15.43
CA HIS A 231 22.71 7.13 -15.01
C HIS A 231 22.16 6.19 -13.93
N PHE A 232 22.36 4.88 -14.16
CA PHE A 232 22.08 3.88 -13.15
C PHE A 232 23.28 3.73 -12.22
N ARG A 233 23.09 4.01 -10.94
CA ARG A 233 24.12 3.93 -9.91
C ARG A 233 23.88 2.70 -9.04
N MET A 234 24.78 1.73 -9.13
CA MET A 234 24.65 0.47 -8.39
C MET A 234 24.68 0.67 -6.87
N ASP A 235 25.46 1.62 -6.36
CA ASP A 235 25.50 1.97 -4.93
C ASP A 235 24.13 2.49 -4.42
N LYS A 236 23.46 3.32 -5.19
CA LYS A 236 22.13 3.82 -4.87
C LYS A 236 21.07 2.71 -5.00
N PHE A 237 21.16 1.89 -6.05
CA PHE A 237 20.28 0.75 -6.26
C PHE A 237 20.35 -0.23 -5.08
N LEU A 238 21.55 -0.62 -4.65
CA LEU A 238 21.72 -1.53 -3.50
C LEU A 238 21.11 -0.96 -2.21
N ARG A 239 21.27 0.35 -1.98
CA ARG A 239 20.63 1.01 -0.82
C ARG A 239 19.10 1.07 -0.92
N ILE A 240 18.55 1.34 -2.12
CA ILE A 240 17.10 1.26 -2.37
C ILE A 240 16.61 -0.15 -2.08
N MET A 241 17.29 -1.18 -2.57
CA MET A 241 16.94 -2.57 -2.35
C MET A 241 17.07 -2.99 -0.88
N GLN A 242 18.08 -2.52 -0.18
CA GLN A 242 18.29 -2.83 1.25
C GLN A 242 17.10 -2.39 2.12
N VAL A 243 16.45 -1.30 1.77
CA VAL A 243 15.27 -0.80 2.49
C VAL A 243 13.98 -1.32 1.86
N GLY A 244 13.90 -1.30 0.53
CA GLY A 244 12.68 -1.58 -0.21
C GLY A 244 12.34 -3.06 -0.33
N LEU A 245 13.33 -3.94 -0.55
CA LEU A 245 13.09 -5.37 -0.69
C LEU A 245 12.47 -5.98 0.58
N PRO A 246 12.97 -5.72 1.80
CA PRO A 246 12.30 -6.20 3.01
C PRO A 246 10.88 -5.66 3.17
N ALA A 247 10.61 -4.41 2.73
CA ALA A 247 9.26 -3.84 2.77
C ALA A 247 8.30 -4.56 1.81
N GLY A 248 8.76 -4.88 0.60
CA GLY A 248 7.99 -5.67 -0.37
C GLY A 248 7.75 -7.10 0.11
N MET A 249 8.78 -7.77 0.61
CA MET A 249 8.67 -9.12 1.18
C MET A 249 7.67 -9.19 2.34
N GLN A 250 7.66 -8.18 3.21
CA GLN A 250 6.67 -8.11 4.29
C GLN A 250 5.23 -8.12 3.74
N SER A 251 4.95 -7.37 2.67
CA SER A 251 3.63 -7.35 2.04
C SER A 251 3.22 -8.73 1.50
N VAL A 252 4.16 -9.46 0.88
CA VAL A 252 3.92 -10.84 0.42
C VAL A 252 3.54 -11.75 1.56
N ILE A 253 4.31 -11.71 2.65
CA ILE A 253 4.12 -12.59 3.81
C ILE A 253 2.79 -12.28 4.51
N PHE A 254 2.41 -11.01 4.63
CA PHE A 254 1.10 -10.62 5.14
C PHE A 254 -0.04 -11.17 4.28
N ASN A 255 0.08 -11.11 2.95
CA ASN A 255 -0.92 -11.67 2.04
C ASN A 255 -1.07 -13.19 2.23
N ILE A 256 0.04 -13.93 2.35
CA ILE A 256 0.03 -15.38 2.62
C ILE A 256 -0.65 -15.66 3.97
N SER A 257 -0.31 -14.91 5.02
CA SER A 257 -0.95 -15.07 6.33
C SER A 257 -2.45 -14.83 6.28
N ASN A 258 -2.90 -13.80 5.53
CA ASN A 258 -4.32 -13.51 5.36
C ASN A 258 -5.06 -14.63 4.61
N VAL A 259 -4.42 -15.29 3.64
CA VAL A 259 -5.01 -16.47 2.96
C VAL A 259 -5.22 -17.63 3.93
N LEU A 260 -4.29 -17.90 4.84
CA LEU A 260 -4.44 -18.94 5.86
C LEU A 260 -5.57 -18.62 6.85
N ILE A 261 -5.70 -17.36 7.27
CA ILE A 261 -6.82 -16.93 8.12
C ILE A 261 -8.15 -17.07 7.37
N GLN A 262 -8.20 -16.66 6.09
CA GLN A 262 -9.38 -16.81 5.26
C GLN A 262 -9.80 -18.29 5.12
N SER A 263 -8.83 -19.20 4.96
CA SER A 263 -9.10 -20.64 4.96
C SER A 263 -9.79 -21.11 6.26
N SER A 264 -9.39 -20.53 7.40
CA SER A 264 -10.05 -20.81 8.68
C SER A 264 -11.47 -20.24 8.76
N VAL A 265 -11.72 -19.06 8.18
CA VAL A 265 -13.08 -18.49 8.06
C VAL A 265 -13.96 -19.36 7.16
N ASN A 266 -13.40 -19.92 6.09
CA ASN A 266 -14.13 -20.76 5.15
C ASN A 266 -14.71 -22.02 5.82
N SER A 267 -14.09 -22.51 6.92
CA SER A 267 -14.60 -23.66 7.67
C SER A 267 -15.95 -23.43 8.35
N PHE A 268 -16.40 -22.17 8.47
CA PHE A 268 -17.69 -21.79 9.05
C PHE A 268 -18.82 -21.70 8.03
N GLY A 269 -18.55 -21.90 6.73
CA GLY A 269 -19.52 -21.90 5.67
C GLY A 269 -19.67 -20.58 4.91
N ALA A 270 -20.43 -20.63 3.82
CA ALA A 270 -20.50 -19.54 2.83
C ALA A 270 -21.09 -18.23 3.40
N VAL A 271 -22.08 -18.30 4.27
CA VAL A 271 -22.72 -17.12 4.89
C VAL A 271 -21.73 -16.35 5.74
N THR A 272 -20.92 -17.07 6.54
CA THR A 272 -19.86 -16.47 7.33
C THR A 272 -18.77 -15.82 6.46
N VAL A 273 -18.40 -16.47 5.36
CA VAL A 273 -17.43 -15.93 4.39
C VAL A 273 -17.94 -14.63 3.77
N ALA A 274 -19.23 -14.58 3.41
CA ALA A 274 -19.85 -13.37 2.86
C ALA A 274 -19.80 -12.21 3.87
N GLY A 275 -20.21 -12.45 5.12
CA GLY A 275 -20.15 -11.45 6.19
C GLY A 275 -18.73 -10.98 6.49
N ASN A 276 -17.79 -11.92 6.57
CA ASN A 276 -16.36 -11.62 6.76
C ASN A 276 -15.80 -10.74 5.63
N THR A 277 -16.16 -11.03 4.38
CA THR A 277 -15.69 -10.28 3.21
C THR A 277 -16.26 -8.86 3.19
N ALA A 278 -17.56 -8.70 3.47
CA ALA A 278 -18.21 -7.40 3.56
C ALA A 278 -17.56 -6.52 4.65
N ALA A 279 -17.33 -7.09 5.84
CA ALA A 279 -16.67 -6.39 6.93
C ALA A 279 -15.21 -6.03 6.58
N ALA A 280 -14.46 -6.92 5.94
CA ALA A 280 -13.09 -6.65 5.50
C ALA A 280 -13.00 -5.49 4.48
N ASN A 281 -13.98 -5.36 3.60
CA ASN A 281 -14.07 -4.22 2.67
C ASN A 281 -14.27 -2.89 3.42
N ILE A 282 -15.13 -2.87 4.45
CA ILE A 282 -15.32 -1.69 5.30
C ILE A 282 -14.02 -1.34 6.04
N GLU A 283 -13.33 -2.33 6.61
CA GLU A 283 -12.04 -2.15 7.27
C GLU A 283 -10.97 -1.61 6.32
N GLY A 284 -11.03 -1.92 5.03
CA GLY A 284 -10.12 -1.42 4.01
C GLY A 284 -10.09 0.12 3.93
N PHE A 285 -11.24 0.79 4.10
CA PHE A 285 -11.30 2.25 4.15
C PHE A 285 -10.63 2.82 5.41
N VAL A 286 -10.74 2.14 6.54
CA VAL A 286 -10.06 2.53 7.77
C VAL A 286 -8.53 2.36 7.59
N TYR A 287 -8.10 1.24 6.99
CA TYR A 287 -6.70 0.93 6.75
C TYR A 287 -5.97 1.96 5.87
N ILE A 288 -6.64 2.56 4.89
CA ILE A 288 -6.06 3.62 4.06
C ILE A 288 -5.48 4.75 4.92
N SER A 289 -6.22 5.17 5.95
CA SER A 289 -5.78 6.24 6.86
C SER A 289 -4.55 5.81 7.68
N MET A 290 -4.49 4.53 8.11
CA MET A 290 -3.33 3.98 8.80
C MET A 290 -2.10 3.96 7.90
N ASN A 291 -2.25 3.48 6.66
CA ASN A 291 -1.19 3.45 5.66
C ASN A 291 -0.66 4.85 5.31
N ALA A 292 -1.53 5.86 5.24
CA ALA A 292 -1.11 7.25 5.02
C ALA A 292 -0.19 7.75 6.15
N LEU A 293 -0.49 7.42 7.41
CA LEU A 293 0.36 7.79 8.55
C LEU A 293 1.67 6.99 8.59
N TYR A 294 1.64 5.73 8.17
CA TYR A 294 2.84 4.93 7.93
C TYR A 294 3.77 5.60 6.91
N GLN A 295 3.26 5.99 5.74
CA GLN A 295 4.03 6.70 4.70
C GLN A 295 4.55 8.06 5.21
N THR A 296 3.74 8.77 5.98
CA THR A 296 4.10 10.04 6.61
C THR A 296 5.28 9.84 7.58
N SER A 297 5.21 8.83 8.45
CA SER A 297 6.28 8.54 9.42
C SER A 297 7.61 8.22 8.73
N ILE A 298 7.59 7.51 7.61
CA ILE A 298 8.78 7.22 6.80
C ILE A 298 9.42 8.52 6.30
N SER A 299 8.65 9.34 5.58
CA SER A 299 9.18 10.54 4.91
C SER A 299 9.71 11.55 5.91
N PHE A 300 8.96 11.82 7.00
CA PHE A 300 9.39 12.74 8.05
C PHE A 300 10.63 12.23 8.78
N THR A 301 10.67 10.96 9.14
CA THR A 301 11.84 10.37 9.84
C THR A 301 13.08 10.43 8.96
N SER A 302 12.95 10.05 7.67
CA SER A 302 14.09 10.01 6.76
C SER A 302 14.68 11.39 6.48
N GLN A 303 13.84 12.43 6.24
CA GLN A 303 14.33 13.79 6.06
C GLN A 303 14.99 14.34 7.34
N ASN A 304 14.37 14.14 8.51
CA ASN A 304 14.93 14.61 9.76
C ASN A 304 16.21 13.86 10.15
N LEU A 305 16.35 12.59 9.75
CA LEU A 305 17.60 11.85 9.89
C LEU A 305 18.71 12.48 9.06
N GLY A 306 18.44 12.80 7.79
CA GLY A 306 19.39 13.50 6.92
C GLY A 306 19.80 14.85 7.47
N ALA A 307 18.84 15.62 7.99
CA ALA A 307 19.07 16.92 8.63
C ALA A 307 19.71 16.81 10.04
N LYS A 308 19.96 15.59 10.56
CA LYS A 308 20.45 15.33 11.92
C LYS A 308 19.57 15.90 13.02
N ASN A 309 18.27 16.10 12.75
CA ASN A 309 17.30 16.63 13.70
C ASN A 309 16.62 15.50 14.48
N TYR A 310 17.39 14.84 15.33
CA TYR A 310 16.98 13.63 16.07
C TYR A 310 15.80 13.88 16.99
N HIS A 311 15.76 15.04 17.66
CA HIS A 311 14.64 15.38 18.55
C HIS A 311 13.31 15.44 17.80
N ARG A 312 13.33 15.93 16.55
CA ARG A 312 12.13 16.03 15.74
C ARG A 312 11.66 14.65 15.25
N ILE A 313 12.56 13.66 15.14
CA ILE A 313 12.19 12.25 14.84
C ILE A 313 11.33 11.69 15.98
N ASP A 314 11.76 11.85 17.24
CA ASP A 314 10.99 11.42 18.42
C ASP A 314 9.63 12.10 18.47
N GLN A 315 9.58 13.42 18.23
CA GLN A 315 8.33 14.18 18.19
C GLN A 315 7.42 13.71 17.05
N THR A 316 7.97 13.38 15.88
CA THR A 316 7.21 12.86 14.74
C THR A 316 6.56 11.53 15.10
N LEU A 317 7.33 10.60 15.68
CA LEU A 317 6.81 9.31 16.14
C LEU A 317 5.62 9.51 17.10
N VAL A 318 5.81 10.30 18.17
CA VAL A 318 4.76 10.51 19.18
C VAL A 318 3.50 11.11 18.54
N ARG A 319 3.65 12.14 17.69
CA ARG A 319 2.49 12.79 17.05
C ARG A 319 1.79 11.86 16.04
N CYS A 320 2.54 11.12 15.22
CA CYS A 320 1.95 10.14 14.33
C CYS A 320 1.23 9.03 15.12
N MET A 321 1.79 8.59 16.26
CA MET A 321 1.13 7.63 17.16
C MET A 321 -0.19 8.18 17.73
N CYS A 322 -0.20 9.42 18.21
CA CYS A 322 -1.43 10.05 18.70
C CYS A 322 -2.49 10.19 17.59
N ILE A 323 -2.09 10.65 16.41
CA ILE A 323 -3.01 10.85 15.28
C ILE A 323 -3.57 9.52 14.80
N VAL A 324 -2.74 8.50 14.60
CA VAL A 324 -3.19 7.18 14.12
C VAL A 324 -4.10 6.51 15.14
N THR A 325 -3.83 6.68 16.44
CA THR A 325 -4.70 6.17 17.51
C THR A 325 -6.06 6.87 17.48
N LEU A 326 -6.07 8.21 17.38
CA LEU A 326 -7.31 8.98 17.31
C LEU A 326 -8.14 8.60 16.07
N ILE A 327 -7.51 8.59 14.89
CA ILE A 327 -8.18 8.22 13.65
C ILE A 327 -8.69 6.76 13.72
N GLY A 328 -7.87 5.84 14.23
CA GLY A 328 -8.25 4.44 14.37
C GLY A 328 -9.42 4.22 15.33
N LEU A 329 -9.42 4.94 16.45
CA LEU A 329 -10.55 4.92 17.39
C LEU A 329 -11.82 5.53 16.77
N VAL A 330 -11.72 6.67 16.09
CA VAL A 330 -12.89 7.34 15.50
C VAL A 330 -13.44 6.53 14.32
N LEU A 331 -12.60 6.17 13.35
CA LEU A 331 -13.06 5.44 12.16
C LEU A 331 -13.39 3.98 12.48
N GLY A 332 -12.60 3.31 13.32
CA GLY A 332 -12.82 1.92 13.69
C GLY A 332 -14.10 1.73 14.51
N ASN A 333 -14.33 2.57 15.53
CA ASN A 333 -15.59 2.53 16.29
C ASN A 333 -16.76 3.05 15.46
N GLY A 334 -16.54 4.06 14.59
CA GLY A 334 -17.55 4.53 13.64
C GLY A 334 -17.99 3.42 12.69
N ALA A 335 -17.06 2.64 12.15
CA ALA A 335 -17.36 1.49 11.32
C ALA A 335 -18.15 0.40 12.07
N HIS A 336 -17.88 0.19 13.35
CA HIS A 336 -18.64 -0.74 14.18
C HIS A 336 -20.05 -0.20 14.50
N LEU A 337 -20.18 1.05 14.94
CA LEU A 337 -21.47 1.66 15.30
C LEU A 337 -22.41 1.79 14.10
N LEU A 338 -21.87 2.13 12.93
CA LEU A 338 -22.64 2.20 11.67
C LEU A 338 -22.64 0.86 10.93
N GLY A 339 -22.04 -0.19 11.51
CA GLY A 339 -21.77 -1.47 10.85
C GLY A 339 -22.99 -2.13 10.25
N ASN A 340 -24.12 -2.13 10.94
CA ASN A 340 -25.37 -2.67 10.40
C ASN A 340 -25.77 -1.96 9.09
N HIS A 341 -25.73 -0.63 9.04
CA HIS A 341 -26.09 0.13 7.84
C HIS A 341 -25.09 -0.06 6.71
N LEU A 342 -23.78 -0.11 7.06
CA LEU A 342 -22.72 -0.32 6.08
C LEU A 342 -22.76 -1.74 5.49
N LEU A 343 -23.05 -2.76 6.29
CA LEU A 343 -23.17 -4.15 5.84
C LEU A 343 -24.42 -4.37 4.98
N HIS A 344 -25.51 -3.65 5.23
CA HIS A 344 -26.70 -3.67 4.36
C HIS A 344 -26.43 -3.19 2.92
N ILE A 345 -25.36 -2.41 2.70
CA ILE A 345 -24.92 -2.05 1.33
C ILE A 345 -24.46 -3.30 0.55
N TYR A 346 -23.97 -4.32 1.26
CA TYR A 346 -23.41 -5.54 0.68
C TYR A 346 -24.42 -6.71 0.66
N SER A 347 -25.32 -6.81 1.65
CA SER A 347 -26.28 -7.91 1.75
C SER A 347 -27.49 -7.50 2.61
N ASP A 348 -28.68 -7.96 2.19
CA ASP A 348 -29.91 -7.85 2.99
C ASP A 348 -30.12 -9.05 3.92
N ASP A 349 -29.27 -10.07 3.85
CA ASP A 349 -29.32 -11.25 4.69
C ASP A 349 -28.83 -10.92 6.10
N LEU A 350 -29.74 -11.03 7.08
CA LEU A 350 -29.47 -10.72 8.48
C LEU A 350 -28.37 -11.62 9.10
N GLU A 351 -28.25 -12.85 8.60
CA GLU A 351 -27.22 -13.78 9.08
C GLU A 351 -25.84 -13.35 8.60
N VAL A 352 -25.71 -12.95 7.33
CA VAL A 352 -24.48 -12.35 6.75
C VAL A 352 -24.08 -11.11 7.54
N ILE A 353 -25.04 -10.22 7.83
CA ILE A 353 -24.81 -9.01 8.61
C ILE A 353 -24.34 -9.34 10.01
N SER A 354 -24.94 -10.33 10.66
CA SER A 354 -24.54 -10.76 12.01
C SER A 354 -23.08 -11.21 12.07
N PHE A 355 -22.64 -12.03 11.10
CA PHE A 355 -21.23 -12.45 11.01
C PHE A 355 -20.30 -11.29 10.68
N GLY A 356 -20.70 -10.37 9.81
CA GLY A 356 -19.95 -9.14 9.55
C GLY A 356 -19.79 -8.29 10.80
N MET A 357 -20.85 -8.13 11.59
CA MET A 357 -20.81 -7.39 12.86
C MET A 357 -19.91 -8.05 13.90
N GLN A 358 -19.85 -9.37 13.98
CA GLN A 358 -18.90 -10.07 14.85
C GLN A 358 -17.45 -9.72 14.51
N ARG A 359 -17.11 -9.66 13.23
CA ARG A 359 -15.77 -9.25 12.79
C ARG A 359 -15.50 -7.78 13.16
N LEU A 360 -16.40 -6.86 12.81
CA LEU A 360 -16.24 -5.44 13.09
C LEU A 360 -16.11 -5.15 14.60
N SER A 361 -16.82 -5.88 15.46
CA SER A 361 -16.77 -5.71 16.91
C SER A 361 -15.41 -6.02 17.52
N VAL A 362 -14.61 -6.88 16.90
CA VAL A 362 -13.28 -7.28 17.41
C VAL A 362 -12.18 -6.54 16.67
N ILE A 363 -12.17 -6.63 15.34
CA ILE A 363 -11.06 -6.13 14.52
C ILE A 363 -11.16 -4.60 14.35
N SER A 364 -12.33 -4.09 13.93
CA SER A 364 -12.49 -2.67 13.61
C SER A 364 -12.31 -1.78 14.85
N VAL A 365 -12.87 -2.17 15.99
CA VAL A 365 -12.73 -1.45 17.27
C VAL A 365 -11.26 -1.35 17.72
N THR A 366 -10.47 -2.37 17.47
CA THR A 366 -9.04 -2.44 17.86
C THR A 366 -8.09 -2.01 16.73
N TYR A 367 -8.60 -1.50 15.62
CA TYR A 367 -7.80 -1.22 14.42
C TYR A 367 -6.74 -0.13 14.63
N CYS A 368 -6.91 0.74 15.63
CA CYS A 368 -5.88 1.71 16.05
C CYS A 368 -4.54 1.01 16.39
N LEU A 369 -4.56 -0.22 16.93
CA LEU A 369 -3.35 -0.98 17.22
C LEU A 369 -2.60 -1.36 15.93
N CYS A 370 -3.31 -1.72 14.85
CA CYS A 370 -2.70 -1.95 13.54
C CYS A 370 -1.95 -0.71 13.05
N GLY A 371 -2.60 0.46 13.13
CA GLY A 371 -1.98 1.72 12.75
C GLY A 371 -0.76 2.10 13.60
N MET A 372 -0.80 1.86 14.91
CA MET A 372 0.33 2.07 15.81
C MET A 372 1.53 1.17 15.44
N MET A 373 1.26 -0.09 15.14
CA MET A 373 2.26 -1.05 14.66
C MET A 373 2.93 -0.55 13.37
N ASP A 374 2.14 -0.09 12.41
CA ASP A 374 2.61 0.40 11.12
C ASP A 374 3.45 1.68 11.25
N VAL A 375 3.02 2.64 12.08
CA VAL A 375 3.78 3.88 12.33
C VAL A 375 5.15 3.60 12.95
N LEU A 376 5.24 2.67 13.90
CA LEU A 376 6.53 2.24 14.47
C LEU A 376 7.42 1.60 13.42
N ALA A 377 6.87 0.67 12.63
CA ALA A 377 7.59 0.03 11.53
C ALA A 377 8.09 1.05 10.50
N GLY A 378 7.24 2.03 10.15
CA GLY A 378 7.57 3.14 9.25
C GLY A 378 8.70 4.00 9.77
N THR A 379 8.68 4.35 11.05
CA THR A 379 9.74 5.13 11.70
C THR A 379 11.08 4.37 11.68
N ILE A 380 11.09 3.08 12.02
CA ILE A 380 12.32 2.25 11.98
C ILE A 380 12.86 2.15 10.54
N ARG A 381 11.98 2.03 9.55
CA ARG A 381 12.36 2.07 8.12
C ARG A 381 12.94 3.42 7.70
N GLY A 382 12.31 4.50 8.15
CA GLY A 382 12.81 5.85 7.92
C GLY A 382 14.21 6.09 8.48
N LEU A 383 14.58 5.38 9.54
CA LEU A 383 15.95 5.33 10.07
C LEU A 383 16.90 4.45 9.22
N GLY A 384 16.42 3.80 8.17
CA GLY A 384 17.20 2.94 7.27
C GLY A 384 17.26 1.46 7.67
N TYR A 385 16.58 1.05 8.74
CA TYR A 385 16.56 -0.33 9.23
C TYR A 385 15.26 -1.05 8.81
N SER A 386 15.19 -1.58 7.59
CA SER A 386 13.97 -2.21 7.07
C SER A 386 13.84 -3.70 7.40
N MET A 387 14.96 -4.40 7.59
CA MET A 387 14.94 -5.82 7.96
C MET A 387 14.32 -6.07 9.34
N LEU A 388 14.58 -5.19 10.31
CA LEU A 388 14.06 -5.34 11.67
C LEU A 388 12.52 -5.34 11.70
N PRO A 389 11.82 -4.32 11.19
CA PRO A 389 10.35 -4.33 11.20
C PRO A 389 9.76 -5.45 10.35
N MET A 390 10.44 -5.89 9.27
CA MET A 390 9.98 -7.05 8.51
C MET A 390 10.00 -8.31 9.37
N ILE A 391 11.13 -8.62 10.04
CA ILE A 391 11.28 -9.83 10.87
C ILE A 391 10.31 -9.78 12.07
N VAL A 392 10.20 -8.64 12.74
CA VAL A 392 9.31 -8.49 13.89
C VAL A 392 7.84 -8.66 13.49
N SER A 393 7.43 -8.06 12.36
CA SER A 393 6.07 -8.23 11.84
C SER A 393 5.81 -9.66 11.35
N LEU A 394 6.81 -10.30 10.72
CA LEU A 394 6.69 -11.71 10.32
C LEU A 394 6.43 -12.61 11.53
N ILE A 395 7.24 -12.48 12.59
CA ILE A 395 7.11 -13.30 13.79
C ILE A 395 5.84 -12.93 14.57
N GLY A 396 5.64 -11.63 14.85
CA GLY A 396 4.58 -11.16 15.72
C GLY A 396 3.19 -11.18 15.10
N ALA A 397 3.05 -10.90 13.82
CA ALA A 397 1.74 -10.87 13.16
C ALA A 397 1.45 -12.13 12.34
N CYS A 398 2.43 -12.71 11.63
CA CYS A 398 2.16 -13.85 10.75
C CYS A 398 2.38 -15.18 11.47
N VAL A 399 3.58 -15.44 11.97
CA VAL A 399 3.89 -16.72 12.63
C VAL A 399 3.02 -16.93 13.88
N PHE A 400 2.84 -15.88 14.69
CA PHE A 400 1.97 -15.93 15.86
C PHE A 400 0.53 -16.35 15.51
N ARG A 401 -0.06 -15.74 14.45
CA ARG A 401 -1.43 -16.08 14.03
C ARG A 401 -1.53 -17.50 13.48
N ILE A 402 -0.51 -17.99 12.79
CA ILE A 402 -0.45 -19.37 12.32
C ILE A 402 -0.42 -20.32 13.52
N ILE A 403 0.44 -20.07 14.50
CA ILE A 403 0.48 -20.87 15.75
C ILE A 403 -0.87 -20.81 16.47
N TRP A 404 -1.48 -19.62 16.56
CA TRP A 404 -2.80 -19.43 17.17
C TRP A 404 -3.88 -20.30 16.51
N ILE A 405 -3.90 -20.36 15.18
CA ILE A 405 -4.85 -21.19 14.42
C ILE A 405 -4.67 -22.67 14.75
N PHE A 406 -3.44 -23.17 14.81
CA PHE A 406 -3.17 -24.58 15.07
C PHE A 406 -3.24 -25.00 16.55
N THR A 407 -3.29 -24.06 17.46
CA THR A 407 -3.35 -24.30 18.92
C THR A 407 -4.68 -23.84 19.50
N VAL A 408 -4.83 -22.55 19.79
CA VAL A 408 -5.98 -21.99 20.52
C VAL A 408 -7.28 -22.14 19.74
N PHE A 409 -7.26 -21.77 18.44
CA PHE A 409 -8.45 -21.87 17.58
C PHE A 409 -8.87 -23.34 17.36
N ARG A 410 -7.92 -24.26 17.33
CA ARG A 410 -8.24 -25.70 17.23
C ARG A 410 -8.97 -26.24 18.46
N VAL A 411 -8.70 -25.69 19.65
CA VAL A 411 -9.37 -26.06 20.90
C VAL A 411 -10.74 -25.41 21.02
N GLN A 412 -10.84 -24.15 20.67
CA GLN A 412 -12.10 -23.40 20.69
C GLN A 412 -12.40 -22.85 19.29
N HIS A 413 -13.12 -23.63 18.50
CA HIS A 413 -13.45 -23.32 17.10
C HIS A 413 -14.58 -22.29 17.01
N THR A 414 -14.29 -21.02 17.34
CA THR A 414 -15.23 -19.89 17.26
C THR A 414 -14.63 -18.72 16.49
N LEU A 415 -15.48 -17.95 15.80
CA LEU A 415 -15.05 -16.75 15.07
C LEU A 415 -14.42 -15.70 16.00
N PHE A 416 -14.94 -15.55 17.22
CA PHE A 416 -14.37 -14.64 18.21
C PHE A 416 -12.90 -14.96 18.50
N ILE A 417 -12.59 -16.23 18.75
CA ILE A 417 -11.21 -16.69 19.01
C ILE A 417 -10.32 -16.47 17.77
N LEU A 418 -10.85 -16.71 16.56
CA LEU A 418 -10.10 -16.45 15.33
C LEU A 418 -9.78 -14.95 15.19
N TYR A 419 -10.76 -14.07 15.39
CA TYR A 419 -10.59 -12.63 15.26
C TYR A 419 -9.75 -12.04 16.42
N ALA A 420 -9.81 -12.59 17.63
CA ALA A 420 -8.99 -12.17 18.76
C ALA A 420 -7.48 -12.30 18.50
N SER A 421 -7.06 -13.17 17.56
CA SER A 421 -5.67 -13.27 17.13
C SER A 421 -5.10 -11.96 16.58
N TYR A 422 -5.96 -11.09 15.99
CA TYR A 422 -5.53 -9.82 15.41
C TYR A 422 -5.06 -8.83 16.47
N PRO A 423 -5.89 -8.37 17.44
CA PRO A 423 -5.44 -7.41 18.43
C PRO A 423 -4.29 -7.93 19.30
N ILE A 424 -4.28 -9.22 19.66
CA ILE A 424 -3.21 -9.81 20.46
C ILE A 424 -1.89 -9.74 19.67
N SER A 425 -1.90 -10.17 18.40
CA SER A 425 -0.70 -10.11 17.54
C SER A 425 -0.21 -8.67 17.34
N TRP A 426 -1.13 -7.70 17.19
CA TRP A 426 -0.75 -6.28 17.05
C TRP A 426 -0.08 -5.75 18.31
N ILE A 427 -0.63 -6.02 19.50
CA ILE A 427 -0.03 -5.60 20.78
C ILE A 427 1.39 -6.18 20.92
N LEU A 428 1.57 -7.47 20.70
CA LEU A 428 2.89 -8.12 20.79
C LEU A 428 3.88 -7.49 19.79
N THR A 429 3.43 -7.24 18.56
CA THR A 429 4.26 -6.65 17.51
C THR A 429 4.60 -5.20 17.83
N ILE A 430 3.67 -4.40 18.39
CA ILE A 430 3.92 -3.02 18.83
C ILE A 430 5.02 -3.01 19.90
N LEU A 431 4.91 -3.86 20.92
CA LEU A 431 5.92 -3.92 21.99
C LEU A 431 7.29 -4.30 21.44
N ALA A 432 7.36 -5.26 20.53
CA ALA A 432 8.61 -5.66 19.89
C ALA A 432 9.18 -4.53 19.00
N HIS A 433 8.35 -3.86 18.18
CA HIS A 433 8.78 -2.70 17.40
C HIS A 433 9.26 -1.55 18.27
N PHE A 434 8.60 -1.29 19.41
CA PHE A 434 9.01 -0.25 20.32
C PHE A 434 10.39 -0.54 20.92
N VAL A 435 10.66 -1.76 21.33
CA VAL A 435 11.99 -2.18 21.78
C VAL A 435 13.03 -2.02 20.67
N CYS A 436 12.71 -2.47 19.45
CA CYS A 436 13.59 -2.27 18.28
C CYS A 436 13.86 -0.79 18.00
N TYR A 437 12.83 0.07 18.11
CA TYR A 437 13.00 1.51 17.95
C TYR A 437 13.99 2.08 18.98
N LEU A 438 13.86 1.73 20.27
CA LEU A 438 14.78 2.18 21.30
C LEU A 438 16.23 1.74 21.05
N ILE A 439 16.44 0.51 20.58
CA ILE A 439 17.77 -0.01 20.22
C ILE A 439 18.36 0.78 19.04
N VAL A 440 17.58 0.92 17.96
CA VAL A 440 18.01 1.64 16.75
C VAL A 440 18.25 3.11 17.06
N ARG A 441 17.35 3.75 17.82
CA ARG A 441 17.50 5.13 18.27
C ARG A 441 18.81 5.35 19.01
N LYS A 442 19.13 4.50 19.99
CA LYS A 442 20.37 4.56 20.75
C LYS A 442 21.62 4.42 19.86
N LYS A 443 21.54 3.60 18.79
CA LYS A 443 22.64 3.40 17.84
C LYS A 443 22.82 4.59 16.88
N VAL A 444 21.69 5.14 16.38
CA VAL A 444 21.70 6.19 15.35
C VAL A 444 21.92 7.58 15.93
N PHE A 445 21.42 7.85 17.14
CA PHE A 445 21.49 9.18 17.79
C PHE A 445 22.76 9.37 18.62
N ARG A 446 23.65 8.37 18.68
CA ARG A 446 24.99 8.60 19.29
C ARG A 446 25.81 9.49 18.36
N PRO A 447 26.50 10.53 18.89
CA PRO A 447 27.53 11.21 18.12
C PRO A 447 28.58 10.16 17.71
N PRO A 448 29.22 10.30 16.52
CA PRO A 448 30.35 9.45 16.18
C PRO A 448 31.36 9.53 17.32
N GLU A 449 31.74 8.37 17.85
CA GLU A 449 32.87 8.31 18.79
C GLU A 449 34.07 8.88 18.03
N THR A 450 34.59 10.04 18.53
CA THR A 450 35.75 10.76 18.02
C THR A 450 37.02 9.90 18.17
#